data_ac78ab2ea310d6bf40fe49166df02bae
#
_entry.id   ac78ab2ea310d6bf40fe49166df02bae
#
_cell.length_a   1.000
_cell.length_b   1.000
_cell.length_c   1.000
_cell.angle_alpha   90.00
_cell.angle_beta   90.00
_cell.angle_gamma   90.00
#
_symmetry.space_group_name_H-M   'P 1'
#
loop_
_entity.id
_entity.type
_entity.pdbx_description
1 polymer ?
#
loop_
_entity_poly.entity_id
_entity_poly.type
_entity_poly.pdbx_seq_one_letter_code
_entity_poly.pdbx_strand_id
1 'polypeptide(L)'
;MEQAVDITQEVIKVDKAKRTIPVSPEMADNCFTCGTCASGCPATGLVPGWDPRRAIRAIALGLEQEVIDSKWPWVCTLCGRCQFMCPQAIQLLKTFRAARIKRERDKVPGPLHKGTMMNLERGNNLGIPRDDFLFLLGELGVEMEEDEKQPCPGFYVPVDKEGANLIVTANSKEPFAEPDDMKFWWRIFYAAREDWTISSTNWEGVNWGLFSGDDESMKIQVGRVLENARRLKANTILYPE
;
A
#
# COMPACT_ATOMS: atom_id res chain seq x y z
N MET A 1 7.72 -31.34 43.92
CA MET A 1 6.61 -30.34 43.92
C MET A 1 7.12 -29.10 43.21
N GLU A 2 6.73 -28.93 41.97
CA GLU A 2 7.02 -27.72 41.22
C GLU A 2 6.25 -26.56 41.88
N GLN A 3 6.94 -25.51 42.25
CA GLN A 3 6.30 -24.30 42.78
C GLN A 3 5.46 -23.69 41.65
N ALA A 4 4.16 -23.56 41.85
CA ALA A 4 3.28 -22.85 40.96
C ALA A 4 3.78 -21.42 40.82
N VAL A 5 4.12 -20.99 39.59
CA VAL A 5 4.52 -19.61 39.29
C VAL A 5 3.29 -18.75 39.49
N ASP A 6 3.37 -17.81 40.42
CA ASP A 6 2.30 -16.81 40.63
C ASP A 6 2.34 -15.76 39.50
N ILE A 7 1.61 -16.07 38.43
CA ILE A 7 1.50 -15.20 37.28
C ILE A 7 0.66 -13.94 37.52
N THR A 8 -0.02 -13.86 38.66
CA THR A 8 -0.94 -12.73 38.96
C THR A 8 -0.18 -11.42 39.24
N GLN A 9 0.99 -11.49 39.85
CA GLN A 9 1.77 -10.30 40.20
C GLN A 9 2.61 -9.75 39.01
N GLU A 10 3.01 -10.59 38.06
CA GLU A 10 3.76 -10.14 36.89
C GLU A 10 2.85 -9.58 35.78
N VAL A 11 1.64 -10.10 35.61
CA VAL A 11 0.68 -9.64 34.62
C VAL A 11 0.10 -8.23 34.93
N ILE A 12 0.05 -7.84 36.19
CA ILE A 12 -0.49 -6.54 36.65
C ILE A 12 0.46 -5.38 36.36
N LYS A 13 1.74 -5.65 36.05
CA LYS A 13 2.75 -4.60 35.78
C LYS A 13 2.84 -4.14 34.34
N VAL A 14 1.87 -4.48 33.48
CA VAL A 14 1.81 -3.91 32.12
C VAL A 14 1.49 -2.43 32.24
N ASP A 15 2.53 -1.62 32.17
CA ASP A 15 2.40 -0.16 32.17
C ASP A 15 1.76 0.31 30.87
N LYS A 16 0.44 0.41 30.89
CA LYS A 16 -0.36 0.88 29.74
C LYS A 16 0.04 2.27 29.25
N ALA A 17 0.73 3.06 30.09
CA ALA A 17 1.21 4.39 29.76
C ALA A 17 2.45 4.36 28.82
N LYS A 18 3.14 3.23 28.70
CA LYS A 18 4.32 3.07 27.83
C LYS A 18 4.01 2.56 26.43
N ARG A 19 2.74 2.44 26.05
CA ARG A 19 2.39 2.02 24.68
C ARG A 19 2.87 3.05 23.67
N THR A 20 3.70 2.61 22.74
CA THR A 20 4.28 3.45 21.68
C THR A 20 3.52 3.34 20.36
N ILE A 21 2.77 2.25 20.17
CA ILE A 21 1.85 2.11 19.05
C ILE A 21 0.57 2.86 19.39
N PRO A 22 0.11 3.81 18.54
CA PRO A 22 -1.14 4.53 18.77
C PRO A 22 -2.35 3.63 18.47
N VAL A 23 -2.52 2.66 19.33
CA VAL A 23 -3.83 2.00 19.52
C VAL A 23 -4.48 2.81 20.60
N SER A 24 -5.70 3.31 20.38
CA SER A 24 -6.38 3.92 21.54
C SER A 24 -6.39 2.86 22.66
N PRO A 25 -6.00 3.22 23.88
CA PRO A 25 -5.97 2.27 24.99
C PRO A 25 -7.27 1.49 25.11
N GLU A 26 -8.40 2.17 24.90
CA GLU A 26 -9.75 1.63 24.88
C GLU A 26 -9.96 0.53 23.82
N MET A 27 -9.37 0.71 22.63
CA MET A 27 -9.53 -0.26 21.53
C MET A 27 -8.78 -1.56 21.77
N ALA A 28 -7.58 -1.49 22.35
CA ALA A 28 -6.83 -2.69 22.70
C ALA A 28 -7.49 -3.45 23.86
N ASP A 29 -8.06 -2.72 24.82
CA ASP A 29 -8.76 -3.30 25.95
C ASP A 29 -10.10 -3.95 25.54
N ASN A 30 -10.76 -3.44 24.50
CA ASN A 30 -11.99 -3.99 23.96
C ASN A 30 -11.79 -5.30 23.18
N CYS A 31 -10.56 -5.70 22.89
CA CYS A 31 -10.31 -6.96 22.19
C CYS A 31 -10.58 -8.18 23.06
N PHE A 32 -11.75 -8.81 22.87
CA PHE A 32 -12.07 -10.08 23.58
C PHE A 32 -11.59 -11.35 22.86
N THR A 33 -10.68 -11.20 21.90
CA THR A 33 -9.95 -12.31 21.25
C THR A 33 -10.86 -13.31 20.49
N CYS A 34 -11.97 -12.84 19.90
CA CYS A 34 -12.98 -13.67 19.22
C CYS A 34 -12.46 -14.42 17.98
N GLY A 35 -11.36 -13.97 17.36
CA GLY A 35 -10.77 -14.64 16.20
C GLY A 35 -11.32 -14.22 14.84
N THR A 36 -12.35 -13.36 14.76
CA THR A 36 -12.94 -12.92 13.48
C THR A 36 -11.90 -12.29 12.54
N CYS A 37 -10.95 -11.51 13.09
CA CYS A 37 -9.86 -10.92 12.29
C CYS A 37 -8.94 -12.00 11.70
N ALA A 38 -8.70 -13.10 12.41
CA ALA A 38 -7.88 -14.20 11.93
C ALA A 38 -8.58 -15.01 10.84
N SER A 39 -9.87 -15.32 11.02
CA SER A 39 -10.66 -16.06 10.02
C SER A 39 -10.84 -15.27 8.72
N GLY A 40 -10.90 -13.94 8.79
CA GLY A 40 -11.02 -13.08 7.62
C GLY A 40 -9.70 -12.76 6.90
N CYS A 41 -8.56 -12.99 7.53
CA CYS A 41 -7.27 -12.63 6.96
C CYS A 41 -6.81 -13.63 5.89
N PRO A 42 -6.52 -13.18 4.65
CA PRO A 42 -6.09 -14.09 3.57
C PRO A 42 -4.72 -14.74 3.83
N ALA A 43 -3.90 -14.17 4.71
CA ALA A 43 -2.57 -14.70 5.05
C ALA A 43 -2.59 -15.65 6.24
N THR A 44 -3.68 -15.72 7.01
CA THR A 44 -3.79 -16.66 8.15
C THR A 44 -3.77 -18.10 7.63
N GLY A 45 -2.90 -18.92 8.21
CA GLY A 45 -2.72 -20.31 7.81
C GLY A 45 -1.79 -20.52 6.61
N LEU A 46 -1.49 -19.49 5.83
CA LEU A 46 -0.53 -19.56 4.72
C LEU A 46 0.90 -19.23 5.18
N VAL A 47 1.03 -18.26 6.07
CA VAL A 47 2.33 -17.87 6.64
C VAL A 47 2.47 -18.45 8.05
N PRO A 48 3.45 -19.32 8.31
CA PRO A 48 3.64 -19.94 9.62
C PRO A 48 3.77 -18.90 10.74
N GLY A 49 2.96 -19.07 11.79
CA GLY A 49 2.95 -18.21 12.97
C GLY A 49 2.22 -16.87 12.79
N TRP A 50 1.77 -16.51 11.57
CA TRP A 50 0.98 -15.31 11.36
C TRP A 50 -0.46 -15.50 11.85
N ASP A 51 -0.90 -14.59 12.72
CA ASP A 51 -2.28 -14.49 13.20
C ASP A 51 -2.52 -13.06 13.69
N PRO A 52 -3.37 -12.27 13.02
CA PRO A 52 -3.65 -10.90 13.42
C PRO A 52 -4.25 -10.81 14.84
N ARG A 53 -5.00 -11.80 15.28
CA ARG A 53 -5.54 -11.87 16.64
C ARG A 53 -4.41 -11.93 17.67
N ARG A 54 -3.38 -12.76 17.43
CA ARG A 54 -2.22 -12.88 18.33
C ARG A 54 -1.44 -11.57 18.40
N ALA A 55 -1.23 -10.92 17.27
CA ALA A 55 -0.53 -9.64 17.20
C ALA A 55 -1.28 -8.55 18.00
N ILE A 56 -2.59 -8.43 17.82
CA ILE A 56 -3.41 -7.48 18.59
C ILE A 56 -3.41 -7.83 20.08
N ARG A 57 -3.50 -9.10 20.42
CA ARG A 57 -3.45 -9.51 21.83
C ARG A 57 -2.10 -9.20 22.48
N ALA A 58 -1.00 -9.43 21.78
CA ALA A 58 0.34 -9.06 22.26
C ALA A 58 0.43 -7.55 22.54
N ILE A 59 -0.05 -6.71 21.62
CA ILE A 59 -0.10 -5.25 21.81
C ILE A 59 -0.98 -4.87 23.01
N ALA A 60 -2.15 -5.50 23.17
CA ALA A 60 -3.04 -5.27 24.30
C ALA A 60 -2.39 -5.63 25.65
N LEU A 61 -1.52 -6.62 25.65
CA LEU A 61 -0.73 -7.03 26.83
C LEU A 61 0.54 -6.23 27.06
N GLY A 62 0.84 -5.21 26.22
CA GLY A 62 2.06 -4.38 26.34
C GLY A 62 3.31 -5.03 25.74
N LEU A 63 3.16 -6.14 24.99
CA LEU A 63 4.23 -6.84 24.27
C LEU A 63 4.40 -6.30 22.85
N GLU A 64 4.21 -5.00 22.66
CA GLU A 64 4.23 -4.38 21.33
C GLU A 64 5.60 -4.45 20.66
N GLN A 65 6.69 -4.41 21.46
CA GLN A 65 8.03 -4.53 20.92
C GLN A 65 8.25 -5.88 20.22
N GLU A 66 7.68 -6.95 20.73
CA GLU A 66 7.73 -8.27 20.09
C GLU A 66 7.04 -8.25 18.71
N VAL A 67 5.93 -7.51 18.59
CA VAL A 67 5.22 -7.34 17.31
C VAL A 67 6.04 -6.48 16.36
N ILE A 68 6.60 -5.35 16.84
CA ILE A 68 7.44 -4.44 16.05
C ILE A 68 8.65 -5.19 15.49
N ASP A 69 9.34 -5.98 16.31
CA ASP A 69 10.57 -6.69 15.93
C ASP A 69 10.33 -7.96 15.11
N SER A 70 9.11 -8.45 15.11
CA SER A 70 8.73 -9.62 14.30
C SER A 70 8.58 -9.29 12.82
N LYS A 71 8.39 -10.34 12.00
CA LYS A 71 7.97 -10.20 10.60
C LYS A 71 6.46 -9.92 10.43
N TRP A 72 5.69 -9.99 11.50
CA TRP A 72 4.23 -9.91 11.42
C TRP A 72 3.69 -8.63 10.76
N PRO A 73 4.18 -7.42 11.07
CA PRO A 73 3.72 -6.23 10.37
C PRO A 73 3.91 -6.29 8.86
N TRP A 74 4.93 -7.02 8.39
CA TRP A 74 5.30 -7.13 6.98
C TRP A 74 4.53 -8.21 6.22
N VAL A 75 3.97 -9.21 6.92
CA VAL A 75 3.04 -10.18 6.33
C VAL A 75 1.68 -9.54 6.03
N CYS A 76 1.30 -8.54 6.82
CA CYS A 76 0.07 -7.80 6.62
C CYS A 76 0.11 -7.00 5.31
N THR A 77 -0.83 -7.25 4.39
CA THR A 77 -0.95 -6.49 3.12
C THR A 77 -1.68 -5.17 3.27
N LEU A 78 -2.06 -4.78 4.48
CA LEU A 78 -2.85 -3.58 4.78
C LEU A 78 -4.23 -3.53 4.05
N CYS A 79 -4.79 -4.66 3.67
CA CYS A 79 -6.08 -4.73 2.95
C CYS A 79 -7.31 -4.29 3.76
N GLY A 80 -7.19 -4.11 5.08
CA GLY A 80 -8.27 -3.62 5.95
C GLY A 80 -9.36 -4.64 6.30
N ARG A 81 -9.40 -5.83 5.69
CA ARG A 81 -10.47 -6.81 5.88
C ARG A 81 -10.70 -7.18 7.36
N CYS A 82 -9.63 -7.39 8.11
CA CYS A 82 -9.70 -7.70 9.55
C CYS A 82 -10.33 -6.56 10.37
N GLN A 83 -10.08 -5.31 9.98
CA GLN A 83 -10.69 -4.14 10.62
C GLN A 83 -12.18 -4.04 10.29
N PHE A 84 -12.55 -4.24 9.03
CA PHE A 84 -13.95 -4.21 8.59
C PHE A 84 -14.80 -5.28 9.30
N MET A 85 -14.23 -6.47 9.51
CA MET A 85 -14.91 -7.60 10.15
C MET A 85 -14.90 -7.54 11.68
N CYS A 86 -14.17 -6.61 12.30
CA CYS A 86 -14.01 -6.57 13.77
C CYS A 86 -15.29 -6.10 14.45
N PRO A 87 -15.94 -6.92 15.31
CA PRO A 87 -17.18 -6.51 15.99
C PRO A 87 -16.95 -5.38 17.00
N GLN A 88 -15.71 -5.16 17.43
CA GLN A 88 -15.32 -4.08 18.35
C GLN A 88 -14.71 -2.87 17.59
N ALA A 89 -14.79 -2.84 16.27
CA ALA A 89 -14.29 -1.75 15.43
C ALA A 89 -12.81 -1.38 15.71
N ILE A 90 -11.98 -2.35 16.11
CA ILE A 90 -10.56 -2.13 16.38
C ILE A 90 -9.86 -1.77 15.07
N GLN A 91 -9.07 -0.68 15.07
CA GLN A 91 -8.38 -0.18 13.88
C GLN A 91 -7.09 -0.95 13.60
N LEU A 92 -7.22 -2.24 13.26
CA LEU A 92 -6.08 -3.13 13.06
C LEU A 92 -5.13 -2.62 11.95
N LEU A 93 -5.67 -2.04 10.90
CA LEU A 93 -4.88 -1.47 9.80
C LEU A 93 -3.89 -0.40 10.32
N LYS A 94 -4.41 0.55 11.09
CA LYS A 94 -3.59 1.60 11.70
C LYS A 94 -2.56 1.03 12.67
N THR A 95 -2.96 0.00 13.43
CA THR A 95 -2.09 -0.67 14.38
C THR A 95 -0.91 -1.35 13.69
N PHE A 96 -1.15 -2.13 12.63
CA PHE A 96 -0.07 -2.78 11.88
C PHE A 96 0.83 -1.77 11.17
N ARG A 97 0.25 -0.71 10.60
CA ARG A 97 1.02 0.35 10.00
C ARG A 97 1.88 1.09 11.05
N ALA A 98 1.33 1.38 12.23
CA ALA A 98 2.07 1.99 13.32
C ALA A 98 3.27 1.13 13.77
N ALA A 99 3.12 -0.19 13.79
CA ALA A 99 4.23 -1.10 14.05
C ALA A 99 5.35 -0.98 12.98
N ARG A 100 4.98 -0.78 11.70
CA ARG A 100 5.97 -0.50 10.63
C ARG A 100 6.69 0.83 10.83
N ILE A 101 5.97 1.89 11.23
CA ILE A 101 6.54 3.22 11.51
C ILE A 101 7.59 3.15 12.63
N LYS A 102 7.34 2.33 13.64
CA LYS A 102 8.26 2.16 14.77
C LYS A 102 9.48 1.30 14.47
N ARG A 103 9.47 0.57 13.35
CA ARG A 103 10.62 -0.25 12.95
C ARG A 103 11.78 0.62 12.50
N GLU A 104 12.99 0.32 12.97
CA GLU A 104 14.22 0.95 12.49
C GLU A 104 14.35 0.80 10.96
N ARG A 105 14.73 1.86 10.27
CA ARG A 105 14.72 1.90 8.80
C ARG A 105 15.64 0.88 8.14
N ASP A 106 16.77 0.57 8.76
CA ASP A 106 17.71 -0.48 8.32
C ASP A 106 17.17 -1.91 8.46
N LYS A 107 16.11 -2.07 9.26
CA LYS A 107 15.41 -3.35 9.49
C LYS A 107 14.10 -3.49 8.70
N VAL A 108 13.76 -2.51 7.88
CA VAL A 108 12.66 -2.61 6.92
C VAL A 108 13.03 -3.62 5.82
N PRO A 109 12.09 -4.47 5.36
CA PRO A 109 12.37 -5.41 4.27
C PRO A 109 13.00 -4.70 3.05
N GLY A 110 14.15 -5.22 2.61
CA GLY A 110 14.98 -4.60 1.57
C GLY A 110 14.21 -4.18 0.30
N PRO A 111 13.33 -5.02 -0.27
CA PRO A 111 12.55 -4.62 -1.44
C PRO A 111 11.65 -3.40 -1.21
N LEU A 112 10.99 -3.30 -0.04
CA LEU A 112 10.16 -2.14 0.30
C LEU A 112 10.99 -0.88 0.49
N HIS A 113 12.12 -0.99 1.20
CA HIS A 113 13.03 0.14 1.38
C HIS A 113 13.59 0.63 0.05
N LYS A 114 14.09 -0.29 -0.78
CA LYS A 114 14.62 0.02 -2.11
C LYS A 114 13.56 0.68 -3.00
N GLY A 115 12.33 0.13 -3.04
CA GLY A 115 11.23 0.71 -3.82
C GLY A 115 10.88 2.13 -3.35
N THR A 116 10.86 2.37 -2.04
CA THR A 116 10.62 3.71 -1.48
C THR A 116 11.70 4.70 -1.91
N MET A 117 12.97 4.36 -1.73
CA MET A 117 14.09 5.24 -2.08
C MET A 117 14.18 5.51 -3.58
N MET A 118 13.97 4.50 -4.41
CA MET A 118 13.98 4.64 -5.86
C MET A 118 12.83 5.51 -6.35
N ASN A 119 11.63 5.34 -5.81
CA ASN A 119 10.51 6.21 -6.12
C ASN A 119 10.78 7.67 -5.72
N LEU A 120 11.41 7.91 -4.56
CA LEU A 120 11.79 9.27 -4.15
C LEU A 120 12.81 9.89 -5.12
N GLU A 121 13.77 9.10 -5.60
CA GLU A 121 14.82 9.57 -6.49
C GLU A 121 14.33 9.77 -7.94
N ARG A 122 13.58 8.79 -8.46
CA ARG A 122 13.25 8.69 -9.89
C ARG A 122 11.76 8.88 -10.22
N GLY A 123 10.89 8.96 -9.22
CA GLY A 123 9.44 9.06 -9.42
C GLY A 123 8.74 7.73 -9.73
N ASN A 124 9.49 6.63 -9.74
CA ASN A 124 8.99 5.26 -9.85
C ASN A 124 9.96 4.27 -9.19
N ASN A 125 9.44 3.13 -8.71
CA ASN A 125 10.22 2.19 -7.91
C ASN A 125 11.24 1.36 -8.70
N LEU A 126 11.11 1.29 -10.02
CA LEU A 126 12.03 0.59 -10.91
C LEU A 126 13.18 1.48 -11.39
N GLY A 127 13.08 2.80 -11.18
CA GLY A 127 14.10 3.76 -11.61
C GLY A 127 14.10 3.99 -13.12
N ILE A 128 12.96 3.75 -13.80
CA ILE A 128 12.83 3.89 -15.24
C ILE A 128 13.04 5.36 -15.64
N PRO A 129 13.94 5.63 -16.60
CA PRO A 129 14.09 6.94 -17.19
C PRO A 129 12.81 7.42 -17.88
N ARG A 130 12.59 8.75 -17.89
CA ARG A 130 11.42 9.36 -18.52
C ARG A 130 11.28 8.97 -19.99
N ASP A 131 12.37 9.03 -20.75
CA ASP A 131 12.33 8.79 -22.18
C ASP A 131 12.01 7.33 -22.53
N ASP A 132 12.52 6.38 -21.73
CA ASP A 132 12.19 4.95 -21.87
C ASP A 132 10.71 4.69 -21.57
N PHE A 133 10.16 5.38 -20.56
CA PHE A 133 8.72 5.29 -20.25
C PHE A 133 7.88 5.85 -21.40
N LEU A 134 8.23 7.00 -21.95
CA LEU A 134 7.52 7.60 -23.07
C LEU A 134 7.59 6.75 -24.34
N PHE A 135 8.76 6.18 -24.62
CA PHE A 135 8.93 5.26 -25.75
C PHE A 135 7.99 4.05 -25.59
N LEU A 136 7.99 3.43 -24.42
CA LEU A 136 7.13 2.27 -24.17
C LEU A 136 5.64 2.59 -24.29
N LEU A 137 5.19 3.75 -23.76
CA LEU A 137 3.79 4.17 -23.91
C LEU A 137 3.40 4.37 -25.37
N GLY A 138 4.32 4.89 -26.20
CA GLY A 138 4.12 5.03 -27.62
C GLY A 138 3.94 3.67 -28.32
N GLU A 139 4.85 2.74 -28.07
CA GLU A 139 4.79 1.38 -28.65
C GLU A 139 3.49 0.65 -28.26
N LEU A 140 3.14 0.67 -26.98
CA LEU A 140 1.90 0.05 -26.51
C LEU A 140 0.63 0.72 -27.10
N GLY A 141 0.70 2.04 -27.37
CA GLY A 141 -0.36 2.76 -28.07
C GLY A 141 -0.55 2.27 -29.51
N VAL A 142 0.54 2.09 -30.24
CA VAL A 142 0.53 1.54 -31.61
C VAL A 142 0.02 0.11 -31.62
N GLU A 143 0.48 -0.73 -30.69
CA GLU A 143 -0.03 -2.10 -30.53
C GLU A 143 -1.56 -2.14 -30.34
N MET A 144 -2.12 -1.18 -29.62
CA MET A 144 -3.58 -1.11 -29.43
C MET A 144 -4.32 -0.63 -30.68
N GLU A 145 -3.75 0.34 -31.39
CA GLU A 145 -4.33 0.85 -32.63
C GLU A 145 -4.41 -0.24 -33.70
N GLU A 146 -3.34 -1.04 -33.82
CA GLU A 146 -3.13 -2.05 -34.86
C GLU A 146 -3.55 -3.48 -34.43
N ASP A 147 -4.13 -3.67 -33.24
CA ASP A 147 -4.51 -5.00 -32.74
C ASP A 147 -5.44 -5.73 -33.71
N GLU A 148 -5.02 -6.89 -34.20
CA GLU A 148 -5.78 -7.65 -35.21
C GLU A 148 -7.16 -8.12 -34.73
N LYS A 149 -7.33 -8.36 -33.42
CA LYS A 149 -8.58 -8.89 -32.84
C LYS A 149 -9.51 -7.80 -32.34
N GLN A 150 -8.95 -6.74 -31.79
CA GLN A 150 -9.68 -5.64 -31.16
C GLN A 150 -9.01 -4.29 -31.45
N PRO A 151 -9.00 -3.86 -32.74
CA PRO A 151 -8.34 -2.62 -33.10
C PRO A 151 -9.01 -1.42 -32.42
N CYS A 152 -8.20 -0.43 -32.08
CA CYS A 152 -8.65 0.85 -31.55
C CYS A 152 -8.19 1.99 -32.47
N PRO A 153 -8.83 2.15 -33.65
CA PRO A 153 -8.38 3.13 -34.67
C PRO A 153 -8.23 4.54 -34.13
N GLY A 154 -7.08 5.16 -34.36
CA GLY A 154 -6.76 6.52 -33.88
C GLY A 154 -6.44 6.59 -32.37
N PHE A 155 -6.22 5.46 -31.72
CA PHE A 155 -5.81 5.45 -30.32
C PHE A 155 -4.36 5.93 -30.19
N TYR A 156 -4.14 6.72 -29.18
CA TYR A 156 -2.81 7.09 -28.70
C TYR A 156 -2.87 7.30 -27.19
N VAL A 157 -1.76 7.13 -26.50
CA VAL A 157 -1.66 7.40 -25.06
C VAL A 157 -1.48 8.90 -24.83
N PRO A 158 -2.45 9.60 -24.23
CA PRO A 158 -2.35 11.03 -24.00
C PRO A 158 -1.43 11.34 -22.81
N VAL A 159 -0.18 11.69 -23.11
CA VAL A 159 0.81 12.05 -22.08
C VAL A 159 0.83 13.58 -21.87
N ASP A 160 0.85 13.99 -20.61
CA ASP A 160 0.90 15.40 -20.18
C ASP A 160 -0.17 16.31 -20.84
N LYS A 161 -1.33 15.76 -21.19
CA LYS A 161 -2.44 16.53 -21.72
C LYS A 161 -3.06 17.41 -20.64
N GLU A 162 -3.09 18.73 -20.85
CA GLU A 162 -3.76 19.65 -19.94
C GLU A 162 -5.29 19.64 -20.11
N GLY A 163 -5.98 19.81 -18.98
CA GLY A 163 -7.45 19.95 -18.94
C GLY A 163 -8.22 18.64 -19.10
N ALA A 164 -7.53 17.49 -19.06
CA ALA A 164 -8.18 16.19 -19.09
C ALA A 164 -9.12 15.98 -17.91
N ASN A 165 -10.20 15.21 -18.10
CA ASN A 165 -11.09 14.85 -17.03
C ASN A 165 -10.39 13.96 -15.99
N LEU A 166 -9.62 12.97 -16.45
CA LEU A 166 -8.88 12.05 -15.59
C LEU A 166 -7.36 12.21 -15.77
N ILE A 167 -6.63 12.23 -14.66
CA ILE A 167 -5.22 11.84 -14.65
C ILE A 167 -5.10 10.46 -14.05
N VAL A 168 -4.44 9.55 -14.78
CA VAL A 168 -4.27 8.16 -14.38
C VAL A 168 -2.87 7.97 -13.81
N THR A 169 -2.76 7.25 -12.71
CA THR A 169 -1.48 6.74 -12.21
C THR A 169 -1.36 5.26 -12.57
N ALA A 170 -0.14 4.75 -12.64
CA ALA A 170 0.13 3.35 -12.95
C ALA A 170 1.06 2.75 -11.90
N ASN A 171 0.98 1.43 -11.71
CA ASN A 171 2.03 0.69 -11.05
C ASN A 171 3.20 0.51 -12.04
N SER A 172 4.44 0.69 -11.61
CA SER A 172 5.60 0.49 -12.51
C SER A 172 5.66 -0.92 -13.12
N LYS A 173 5.03 -1.90 -12.51
CA LYS A 173 4.96 -3.26 -13.00
C LYS A 173 4.08 -3.39 -14.25
N GLU A 174 2.98 -2.61 -14.32
CA GLU A 174 2.04 -2.68 -15.43
C GLU A 174 2.73 -2.42 -16.78
N PRO A 175 3.39 -1.28 -17.04
CA PRO A 175 3.96 -1.04 -18.35
C PRO A 175 5.13 -1.98 -18.69
N PHE A 176 5.88 -2.46 -17.70
CA PHE A 176 7.15 -3.16 -17.95
C PHE A 176 7.10 -4.68 -17.78
N ALA A 177 6.12 -5.22 -17.07
CA ALA A 177 6.00 -6.65 -16.82
C ALA A 177 4.63 -7.21 -17.19
N GLU A 178 3.59 -6.40 -17.12
CA GLU A 178 2.19 -6.80 -17.34
C GLU A 178 1.46 -5.76 -18.21
N PRO A 179 1.98 -5.44 -19.43
CA PRO A 179 1.45 -4.33 -20.25
C PRO A 179 0.00 -4.56 -20.69
N ASP A 180 -0.46 -5.79 -20.75
CA ASP A 180 -1.85 -6.09 -21.09
C ASP A 180 -2.84 -5.54 -20.07
N ASP A 181 -2.45 -5.45 -18.80
CA ASP A 181 -3.30 -4.86 -17.75
C ASP A 181 -3.57 -3.38 -18.03
N MET A 182 -2.55 -2.61 -18.45
CA MET A 182 -2.75 -1.23 -18.90
C MET A 182 -3.62 -1.15 -20.15
N LYS A 183 -3.41 -2.03 -21.14
CA LYS A 183 -4.22 -2.05 -22.37
C LYS A 183 -5.69 -2.33 -22.06
N PHE A 184 -6.03 -3.13 -21.04
CA PHE A 184 -7.43 -3.31 -20.63
C PHE A 184 -8.06 -2.00 -20.15
N TRP A 185 -7.38 -1.24 -19.30
CA TRP A 185 -7.82 0.09 -18.88
C TRP A 185 -8.00 1.04 -20.06
N TRP A 186 -7.03 1.10 -20.96
CA TRP A 186 -7.07 1.97 -22.12
C TRP A 186 -8.20 1.61 -23.09
N ARG A 187 -8.52 0.33 -23.26
CA ARG A 187 -9.70 -0.11 -24.04
C ARG A 187 -11.00 0.39 -23.42
N ILE A 188 -11.11 0.36 -22.10
CA ILE A 188 -12.26 0.92 -21.38
C ILE A 188 -12.36 2.41 -21.64
N PHE A 189 -11.24 3.16 -21.53
CA PHE A 189 -11.22 4.60 -21.78
C PHE A 189 -11.56 4.93 -23.24
N TYR A 190 -11.02 4.17 -24.18
CA TYR A 190 -11.33 4.33 -25.61
C TYR A 190 -12.81 4.09 -25.89
N ALA A 191 -13.39 3.00 -25.42
CA ALA A 191 -14.79 2.67 -25.60
C ALA A 191 -15.74 3.68 -24.94
N ALA A 192 -15.37 4.19 -23.74
CA ALA A 192 -16.10 5.22 -23.04
C ALA A 192 -15.92 6.62 -23.63
N ARG A 193 -14.97 6.82 -24.54
CA ARG A 193 -14.51 8.13 -25.01
C ARG A 193 -14.08 9.03 -23.87
N GLU A 194 -13.41 8.43 -22.86
CA GLU A 194 -12.96 9.17 -21.69
C GLU A 194 -11.84 10.13 -22.05
N ASP A 195 -11.90 11.31 -21.48
CA ASP A 195 -10.85 12.33 -21.62
C ASP A 195 -9.85 12.18 -20.47
N TRP A 196 -8.72 11.54 -20.75
CA TRP A 196 -7.73 11.18 -19.75
C TRP A 196 -6.30 11.59 -20.15
N THR A 197 -5.40 11.50 -19.19
CA THR A 197 -3.96 11.71 -19.39
C THR A 197 -3.16 10.89 -18.39
N ILE A 198 -1.89 10.64 -18.69
CA ILE A 198 -0.89 10.15 -17.75
C ILE A 198 0.28 11.14 -17.71
N SER A 199 0.89 11.33 -16.53
CA SER A 199 2.05 12.22 -16.42
C SER A 199 3.31 11.54 -16.93
N SER A 200 4.18 12.29 -17.63
CA SER A 200 5.50 11.79 -18.04
C SER A 200 6.50 11.63 -16.89
N THR A 201 6.17 12.17 -15.70
CA THR A 201 7.04 12.14 -14.52
C THR A 201 6.23 11.86 -13.27
N ASN A 202 6.82 11.19 -12.28
CA ASN A 202 6.15 10.83 -11.01
C ASN A 202 4.76 10.18 -11.24
N TRP A 203 4.69 9.33 -12.24
CA TRP A 203 3.47 8.69 -12.72
C TRP A 203 3.05 7.48 -11.88
N GLU A 204 3.96 6.96 -11.04
CA GLU A 204 3.67 5.79 -10.22
C GLU A 204 2.66 6.11 -9.12
N GLY A 205 1.58 5.31 -9.07
CA GLY A 205 0.53 5.41 -8.08
C GLY A 205 0.86 4.71 -6.77
N VAL A 206 1.70 3.68 -6.79
CA VAL A 206 2.04 2.92 -5.58
C VAL A 206 2.70 3.79 -4.54
N ASN A 207 2.07 3.92 -3.39
CA ASN A 207 2.66 4.67 -2.28
C ASN A 207 3.57 3.77 -1.42
N TRP A 208 4.82 3.67 -1.83
CA TRP A 208 5.85 2.87 -1.17
C TRP A 208 6.11 3.32 0.27
N GLY A 209 6.00 4.62 0.55
CA GLY A 209 6.09 5.16 1.90
C GLY A 209 4.97 4.69 2.81
N LEU A 210 3.76 4.52 2.29
CA LEU A 210 2.63 3.94 3.03
C LEU A 210 2.97 2.50 3.47
N PHE A 211 3.47 1.68 2.54
CA PHE A 211 3.77 0.27 2.80
C PHE A 211 5.04 0.08 3.64
N SER A 212 6.04 0.93 3.47
CA SER A 212 7.27 0.86 4.27
C SER A 212 7.13 1.45 5.68
N GLY A 213 6.01 2.12 5.97
CA GLY A 213 5.82 2.82 7.24
C GLY A 213 6.70 4.08 7.34
N ASP A 214 6.93 4.76 6.23
CA ASP A 214 7.69 6.01 6.17
C ASP A 214 6.75 7.16 5.81
N ASP A 215 6.35 7.94 6.82
CA ASP A 215 5.36 9.00 6.66
C ASP A 215 5.87 10.16 5.81
N GLU A 216 7.16 10.48 5.87
CA GLU A 216 7.72 11.57 5.08
C GLU A 216 7.77 11.18 3.59
N SER A 217 8.26 9.97 3.30
CA SER A 217 8.22 9.43 1.93
C SER A 217 6.80 9.33 1.40
N MET A 218 5.86 8.88 2.24
CA MET A 218 4.44 8.80 1.89
C MET A 218 3.87 10.16 1.47
N LYS A 219 4.13 11.22 2.24
CA LYS A 219 3.67 12.58 1.94
C LYS A 219 4.26 13.11 0.64
N ILE A 220 5.56 12.87 0.41
CA ILE A 220 6.24 13.31 -0.82
C ILE A 220 5.60 12.61 -2.04
N GLN A 221 5.39 11.31 -1.99
CA GLN A 221 4.83 10.54 -3.10
C GLN A 221 3.41 10.97 -3.45
N VAL A 222 2.53 11.09 -2.46
CA VAL A 222 1.17 11.63 -2.67
C VAL A 222 1.21 13.07 -3.16
N GLY A 223 2.10 13.90 -2.59
CA GLY A 223 2.28 15.29 -3.00
C GLY A 223 2.59 15.43 -4.49
N ARG A 224 3.47 14.58 -5.03
CA ARG A 224 3.85 14.57 -6.46
C ARG A 224 2.68 14.21 -7.37
N VAL A 225 1.85 13.23 -6.99
CA VAL A 225 0.64 12.88 -7.75
C VAL A 225 -0.34 14.05 -7.77
N LEU A 226 -0.57 14.70 -6.62
CA LEU A 226 -1.42 15.88 -6.53
C LEU A 226 -0.88 17.07 -7.31
N GLU A 227 0.44 17.27 -7.33
CA GLU A 227 1.11 18.31 -8.12
C GLU A 227 0.94 18.08 -9.61
N ASN A 228 1.10 16.83 -10.09
CA ASN A 228 0.82 16.48 -11.48
C ASN A 228 -0.64 16.78 -11.86
N ALA A 229 -1.61 16.41 -11.01
CA ALA A 229 -3.01 16.70 -11.28
C ALA A 229 -3.28 18.22 -11.38
N ARG A 230 -2.67 19.02 -10.51
CA ARG A 230 -2.78 20.49 -10.56
C ARG A 230 -2.10 21.09 -11.78
N ARG A 231 -0.87 20.65 -12.08
CA ARG A 231 -0.08 21.10 -13.25
C ARG A 231 -0.82 20.84 -14.55
N LEU A 232 -1.41 19.67 -14.67
CA LEU A 232 -2.17 19.24 -15.86
C LEU A 232 -3.64 19.67 -15.83
N LYS A 233 -4.07 20.38 -14.77
CA LYS A 233 -5.45 20.86 -14.62
C LYS A 233 -6.48 19.73 -14.75
N ALA A 234 -6.13 18.52 -14.29
CA ALA A 234 -7.05 17.40 -14.35
C ALA A 234 -8.12 17.50 -13.25
N ASN A 235 -9.35 17.11 -13.58
CA ASN A 235 -10.47 17.20 -12.64
C ASN A 235 -10.45 16.09 -11.58
N THR A 236 -10.03 14.89 -11.97
CA THR A 236 -10.09 13.69 -11.13
C THR A 236 -8.80 12.89 -11.26
N ILE A 237 -8.37 12.28 -10.17
CA ILE A 237 -7.24 11.33 -10.16
C ILE A 237 -7.83 9.93 -10.14
N LEU A 238 -7.51 9.10 -11.13
CA LEU A 238 -7.75 7.67 -11.10
C LEU A 238 -6.50 6.99 -10.54
N TYR A 239 -6.70 6.35 -9.40
CA TYR A 239 -5.66 5.69 -8.63
C TYR A 239 -5.99 4.20 -8.57
N PRO A 240 -5.46 3.36 -9.49
CA PRO A 240 -5.85 1.96 -9.59
C PRO A 240 -5.40 1.09 -8.41
N GLU A 241 -4.52 1.59 -7.56
CA GLU A 241 -3.94 0.87 -6.44
C GLU A 241 -4.30 1.39 -5.04
#